data_e44653365fa778a8bfa63e2b9895f562
#
_entry.id   e44653365fa778a8bfa63e2b9895f562
#
_cell.length_a   1.000
_cell.length_b   1.000
_cell.length_c   1.000
_cell.angle_alpha   90.00
_cell.angle_beta   90.00
_cell.angle_gamma   90.00
#
_symmetry.space_group_name_H-M   'P 1'
#
loop_
_entity.id
_entity.type
_entity.pdbx_description
1 polymer ?
#
loop_
_entity_poly.entity_id
_entity_poly.type
_entity_poly.pdbx_seq_one_letter_code
_entity_poly.pdbx_strand_id
1 'polypeptide(L)'
;MIYPVNFEEVVGFDSIRKAIMGRCRYSGTQVKLFHWGFSNQFTEVVYRLDALDEVRNLQDRMPSLLQLAGADYTDFTPILNIENAFWEEEIWVVVVDVLQTYKKLSKGVSGRREEFPILASKVVELDAVDQVLLKVNKIIDEFGKVSVKASPAYAKLSQDIHRLEQETRQVVRGVFKELKTLGYTAETDVSVREERLVIPILAEHKRKVQGFVKDVSATGKILYIEPAQALELNNRLKELYAELRRERERILRALTAEVAPFESYLLSAMDALCDVDAWIAMCAWCLSHGAERPKISDEPRISLLNAVHPLLAAELQLRKSKAIPLTMQLDAARVMVVSGPNAGGKSVVLKTALLLQYMVQCGLYITALPESRMGIFHQLAIDCGDGQSIEQGLSTFSAHLKGLKEILDNAGPRSLVGLDEIGAGTDPRFGAPIAQAVLEQLLSKQSRVIATTHFSQLREWGAGISDVLQASMAYDVHALKPLYQLVW
;
A
#
# COMPACT_ATOMS: atom_id res chain seq x y z
N MET A 1 22.81 9.65 1.15
CA MET A 1 23.29 8.25 0.96
C MET A 1 22.86 7.40 2.14
N ILE A 2 22.39 6.18 1.89
CA ILE A 2 22.01 5.20 2.94
C ILE A 2 22.95 4.00 2.82
N TYR A 3 23.50 3.55 3.94
CA TYR A 3 24.44 2.43 3.99
C TYR A 3 24.15 1.53 5.21
N PRO A 4 24.17 0.21 5.08
CA PRO A 4 24.37 -0.58 3.86
C PRO A 4 23.15 -0.53 2.91
N VAL A 5 23.22 -1.20 1.75
CA VAL A 5 22.11 -1.25 0.78
C VAL A 5 20.82 -1.80 1.41
N ASN A 6 20.95 -2.76 2.33
CA ASN A 6 19.84 -3.34 3.09
C ASN A 6 19.56 -2.61 4.43
N PHE A 7 19.90 -1.33 4.54
CA PHE A 7 19.70 -0.54 5.76
C PHE A 7 18.27 -0.65 6.33
N GLU A 8 17.25 -0.57 5.46
CA GLU A 8 15.86 -0.67 5.87
C GLU A 8 15.53 -1.99 6.56
N GLU A 9 16.09 -3.09 6.08
CA GLU A 9 15.96 -4.41 6.70
C GLU A 9 16.67 -4.45 8.05
N VAL A 10 17.91 -3.93 8.14
CA VAL A 10 18.74 -3.91 9.35
C VAL A 10 18.07 -3.13 10.48
N VAL A 11 17.44 -1.99 10.18
CA VAL A 11 16.73 -1.17 11.19
C VAL A 11 15.25 -1.57 11.33
N GLY A 12 14.71 -2.46 10.47
CA GLY A 12 13.34 -2.94 10.52
C GLY A 12 12.32 -2.08 9.78
N PHE A 13 12.72 -1.06 9.02
CA PHE A 13 11.79 -0.19 8.30
C PHE A 13 11.03 -0.93 7.19
N ASP A 14 11.62 -1.95 6.57
CA ASP A 14 10.97 -2.81 5.58
C ASP A 14 9.66 -3.42 6.10
N SER A 15 9.65 -3.87 7.36
CA SER A 15 8.45 -4.40 8.02
C SER A 15 7.38 -3.32 8.23
N ILE A 16 7.80 -2.09 8.54
CA ILE A 16 6.89 -0.94 8.67
C ILE A 16 6.28 -0.60 7.32
N ARG A 17 7.10 -0.51 6.27
CA ARG A 17 6.64 -0.27 4.90
C ARG A 17 5.60 -1.31 4.46
N LYS A 18 5.87 -2.61 4.66
CA LYS A 18 4.93 -3.70 4.36
C LYS A 18 3.62 -3.56 5.14
N ALA A 19 3.70 -3.20 6.42
CA ALA A 19 2.52 -2.99 7.26
C ALA A 19 1.66 -1.79 6.80
N ILE A 20 2.29 -0.71 6.31
CA ILE A 20 1.59 0.43 5.72
C ILE A 20 0.97 0.04 4.37
N MET A 21 1.73 -0.62 3.48
CA MET A 21 1.23 -1.10 2.19
C MET A 21 0.01 -2.02 2.34
N GLY A 22 -0.01 -2.87 3.36
CA GLY A 22 -1.16 -3.73 3.68
C GLY A 22 -2.42 -2.98 4.15
N ARG A 23 -2.33 -1.68 4.44
CA ARG A 23 -3.47 -0.81 4.79
C ARG A 23 -3.98 -0.01 3.60
N CYS A 24 -3.23 0.03 2.50
CA CYS A 24 -3.62 0.76 1.31
C CYS A 24 -4.80 0.09 0.63
N ARG A 25 -5.68 0.91 0.10
CA ARG A 25 -6.87 0.47 -0.61
C ARG A 25 -6.58 0.16 -2.07
N TYR A 26 -5.67 0.93 -2.69
CA TYR A 26 -5.38 0.82 -4.11
C TYR A 26 -4.00 0.20 -4.36
N SER A 27 -3.90 -0.66 -5.35
CA SER A 27 -2.62 -1.25 -5.77
C SER A 27 -1.66 -0.19 -6.33
N GLY A 28 -2.16 0.85 -7.01
CA GLY A 28 -1.35 2.00 -7.44
C GLY A 28 -0.68 2.71 -6.26
N THR A 29 -1.35 2.79 -5.11
CA THR A 29 -0.77 3.29 -3.86
C THR A 29 0.37 2.41 -3.38
N GLN A 30 0.21 1.09 -3.45
CA GLN A 30 1.27 0.16 -3.04
C GLN A 30 2.52 0.32 -3.92
N VAL A 31 2.36 0.52 -5.24
CA VAL A 31 3.47 0.81 -6.15
C VAL A 31 4.18 2.11 -5.76
N LYS A 32 3.44 3.18 -5.45
CA LYS A 32 4.02 4.44 -4.95
C LYS A 32 4.80 4.23 -3.66
N LEU A 33 4.25 3.49 -2.70
CA LEU A 33 4.90 3.21 -1.41
C LEU A 33 6.11 2.29 -1.54
N PHE A 34 6.15 1.43 -2.54
CA PHE A 34 7.34 0.62 -2.83
C PHE A 34 8.54 1.50 -3.20
N HIS A 35 8.31 2.58 -3.96
CA HIS A 35 9.34 3.56 -4.33
C HIS A 35 9.49 4.71 -3.35
N TRP A 36 8.64 4.77 -2.32
CA TRP A 36 8.71 5.79 -1.29
C TRP A 36 9.90 5.57 -0.36
N GLY A 37 10.70 6.59 -0.17
CA GLY A 37 11.94 6.45 0.55
C GLY A 37 12.40 7.71 1.25
N PHE A 38 13.58 7.60 1.78
CA PHE A 38 14.32 8.62 2.50
C PHE A 38 14.54 9.89 1.66
N SER A 39 14.25 11.04 2.26
CA SER A 39 14.59 12.36 1.70
C SER A 39 15.58 13.08 2.60
N ASN A 40 16.55 13.74 2.00
CA ASN A 40 17.50 14.63 2.67
C ASN A 40 17.17 16.13 2.45
N GLN A 41 16.02 16.43 1.88
CA GLN A 41 15.54 17.78 1.66
C GLN A 41 14.57 18.17 2.79
N PHE A 42 14.93 19.18 3.56
CA PHE A 42 14.11 19.67 4.68
C PHE A 42 12.67 20.02 4.26
N THR A 43 12.53 20.75 3.16
CA THR A 43 11.23 21.16 2.65
C THR A 43 10.35 19.98 2.26
N GLU A 44 10.93 18.92 1.68
CA GLU A 44 10.20 17.71 1.31
C GLU A 44 9.76 16.92 2.55
N VAL A 45 10.63 16.77 3.55
CA VAL A 45 10.28 16.07 4.79
C VAL A 45 9.15 16.81 5.52
N VAL A 46 9.25 18.14 5.62
CA VAL A 46 8.19 18.97 6.23
C VAL A 46 6.88 18.82 5.46
N TYR A 47 6.90 18.93 4.11
CA TYR A 47 5.73 18.73 3.27
C TYR A 47 5.04 17.38 3.52
N ARG A 48 5.82 16.30 3.62
CA ARG A 48 5.29 14.95 3.88
C ARG A 48 4.64 14.84 5.27
N LEU A 49 5.26 15.45 6.28
CA LEU A 49 4.71 15.48 7.64
C LEU A 49 3.46 16.36 7.73
N ASP A 50 3.45 17.51 7.06
CA ASP A 50 2.29 18.39 6.98
C ASP A 50 1.10 17.71 6.29
N ALA A 51 1.36 16.91 5.25
CA ALA A 51 0.32 16.11 4.60
C ALA A 51 -0.32 15.08 5.57
N LEU A 52 0.48 14.47 6.43
CA LEU A 52 -0.04 13.58 7.46
C LEU A 52 -0.88 14.34 8.50
N ASP A 53 -0.45 15.54 8.90
CA ASP A 53 -1.22 16.39 9.82
C ASP A 53 -2.57 16.79 9.22
N GLU A 54 -2.59 17.17 7.93
CA GLU A 54 -3.85 17.48 7.24
C GLU A 54 -4.79 16.28 7.21
N VAL A 55 -4.28 15.08 6.89
CA VAL A 55 -5.09 13.85 6.88
C VAL A 55 -5.59 13.50 8.29
N ARG A 56 -4.73 13.62 9.33
CA ARG A 56 -5.12 13.41 10.73
C ARG A 56 -6.25 14.36 11.13
N ASN A 57 -6.10 15.65 10.85
CA ASN A 57 -7.10 16.68 11.14
C ASN A 57 -8.40 16.44 10.38
N LEU A 58 -8.32 16.02 9.11
CA LEU A 58 -9.48 15.71 8.30
C LEU A 58 -10.20 14.45 8.83
N GLN A 59 -9.45 13.44 9.28
CA GLN A 59 -10.00 12.23 9.89
C GLN A 59 -10.77 12.52 11.17
N ASP A 60 -10.25 13.42 12.01
CA ASP A 60 -10.90 13.78 13.29
C ASP A 60 -12.18 14.59 13.06
N ARG A 61 -12.20 15.46 12.04
CA ARG A 61 -13.32 16.41 11.81
C ARG A 61 -14.34 15.91 10.79
N MET A 62 -13.89 15.24 9.74
CA MET A 62 -14.72 14.83 8.60
C MET A 62 -14.32 13.44 8.07
N PRO A 63 -14.42 12.38 8.89
CA PRO A 63 -13.94 11.04 8.50
C PRO A 63 -14.62 10.50 7.23
N SER A 64 -15.82 10.96 6.93
CA SER A 64 -16.55 10.54 5.72
C SER A 64 -15.87 10.98 4.42
N LEU A 65 -15.02 12.02 4.43
CA LEU A 65 -14.26 12.45 3.25
C LEU A 65 -13.10 11.53 2.92
N LEU A 66 -12.58 10.82 3.91
CA LEU A 66 -11.49 9.85 3.77
C LEU A 66 -12.00 8.41 3.52
N GLN A 67 -13.30 8.22 3.38
CA GLN A 67 -13.87 6.95 2.92
C GLN A 67 -13.70 6.87 1.40
N LEU A 68 -12.53 6.36 1.01
CA LEU A 68 -12.22 6.14 -0.40
C LEU A 68 -13.06 4.98 -0.94
N ALA A 69 -13.42 5.05 -2.20
CA ALA A 69 -14.24 4.04 -2.86
C ALA A 69 -13.56 2.68 -3.00
N GLY A 70 -14.34 1.62 -3.20
CA GLY A 70 -13.91 0.23 -3.03
C GLY A 70 -13.24 -0.45 -4.22
N ALA A 71 -13.17 0.20 -5.37
CA ALA A 71 -12.63 -0.43 -6.56
C ALA A 71 -11.09 -0.42 -6.59
N ASP A 72 -10.48 -1.53 -6.95
CA ASP A 72 -9.04 -1.60 -7.21
C ASP A 72 -8.77 -1.13 -8.65
N TYR A 73 -7.91 -0.11 -8.79
CA TYR A 73 -7.64 0.57 -10.05
C TYR A 73 -6.45 0.00 -10.84
N THR A 74 -6.07 -1.24 -10.61
CA THR A 74 -4.91 -1.86 -11.27
C THR A 74 -5.02 -1.92 -12.79
N ASP A 75 -6.24 -1.90 -13.34
CA ASP A 75 -6.48 -2.18 -14.76
C ASP A 75 -6.76 -0.95 -15.63
N PHE A 76 -6.47 0.26 -15.16
CA PHE A 76 -6.44 1.44 -16.02
C PHE A 76 -5.21 1.41 -16.94
N THR A 77 -5.06 0.37 -17.71
CA THR A 77 -4.17 0.43 -18.86
C THR A 77 -4.71 1.50 -19.81
N PRO A 78 -3.85 2.38 -20.35
CA PRO A 78 -4.26 3.39 -21.31
C PRO A 78 -4.71 2.74 -22.62
N ILE A 79 -5.90 2.12 -22.59
CA ILE A 79 -6.58 1.58 -23.77
C ILE A 79 -6.93 2.70 -24.74
N LEU A 80 -6.96 3.95 -24.27
CA LEU A 80 -7.34 5.13 -25.01
C LEU A 80 -6.45 5.42 -26.22
N ASN A 81 -5.21 4.89 -26.24
CA ASN A 81 -4.26 5.02 -27.35
C ASN A 81 -4.24 3.82 -28.31
N ILE A 82 -5.09 2.80 -28.09
CA ILE A 82 -5.17 1.63 -28.95
C ILE A 82 -6.34 1.80 -29.92
N GLU A 83 -6.04 1.83 -31.21
CA GLU A 83 -7.04 1.95 -32.28
C GLU A 83 -8.10 0.85 -32.17
N ASN A 84 -9.37 1.22 -32.14
CA ASN A 84 -10.53 0.33 -31.95
C ASN A 84 -10.68 -0.35 -30.58
N ALA A 85 -9.88 -0.04 -29.58
CA ALA A 85 -10.12 -0.49 -28.23
C ALA A 85 -11.30 0.26 -27.59
N PHE A 86 -11.92 -0.35 -26.60
CA PHE A 86 -12.95 0.27 -25.77
C PHE A 86 -12.91 -0.32 -24.36
N TRP A 87 -13.41 0.43 -23.42
CA TRP A 87 -13.59 -0.06 -22.06
C TRP A 87 -14.90 -0.81 -21.92
N GLU A 88 -14.84 -1.98 -21.30
CA GLU A 88 -16.01 -2.75 -20.92
C GLU A 88 -16.77 -2.06 -19.76
N GLU A 89 -17.99 -2.50 -19.53
CA GLU A 89 -18.89 -1.91 -18.52
C GLU A 89 -18.28 -1.85 -17.12
N GLU A 90 -17.55 -2.89 -16.72
CA GLU A 90 -16.89 -3.01 -15.42
C GLU A 90 -15.87 -1.89 -15.20
N ILE A 91 -15.14 -1.49 -16.23
CA ILE A 91 -14.17 -0.38 -16.16
C ILE A 91 -14.91 0.95 -15.96
N TRP A 92 -16.04 1.16 -16.65
CA TRP A 92 -16.82 2.38 -16.48
C TRP A 92 -17.40 2.53 -15.07
N VAL A 93 -17.79 1.44 -14.41
CA VAL A 93 -18.20 1.45 -13.00
C VAL A 93 -17.04 1.97 -12.12
N VAL A 94 -15.84 1.46 -12.36
CA VAL A 94 -14.63 1.89 -11.64
C VAL A 94 -14.35 3.38 -11.88
N VAL A 95 -14.42 3.85 -13.14
CA VAL A 95 -14.24 5.27 -13.49
C VAL A 95 -15.22 6.16 -12.73
N VAL A 96 -16.49 5.80 -12.72
CA VAL A 96 -17.53 6.56 -12.00
C VAL A 96 -17.22 6.64 -10.50
N ASP A 97 -16.86 5.53 -9.90
CA ASP A 97 -16.57 5.43 -8.47
C ASP A 97 -15.35 6.28 -8.08
N VAL A 98 -14.28 6.23 -8.88
CA VAL A 98 -13.09 7.10 -8.76
C VAL A 98 -13.48 8.57 -8.81
N LEU A 99 -14.17 8.96 -9.87
CA LEU A 99 -14.49 10.37 -10.09
C LEU A 99 -15.46 10.92 -9.06
N GLN A 100 -16.40 10.11 -8.59
CA GLN A 100 -17.31 10.50 -7.50
C GLN A 100 -16.55 10.68 -6.18
N THR A 101 -15.61 9.77 -5.87
CA THR A 101 -14.76 9.87 -4.69
C THR A 101 -13.87 11.11 -4.76
N TYR A 102 -13.22 11.33 -5.90
CA TYR A 102 -12.40 12.52 -6.13
C TYR A 102 -13.21 13.80 -5.99
N LYS A 103 -14.41 13.86 -6.59
CA LYS A 103 -15.34 14.99 -6.49
C LYS A 103 -15.76 15.26 -5.04
N LYS A 104 -16.06 14.21 -4.27
CA LYS A 104 -16.41 14.31 -2.86
C LYS A 104 -15.26 14.91 -2.05
N LEU A 105 -14.05 14.40 -2.24
CA LEU A 105 -12.84 14.91 -1.60
C LEU A 105 -12.60 16.38 -1.98
N SER A 106 -12.58 16.67 -3.28
CA SER A 106 -12.37 18.02 -3.81
C SER A 106 -13.34 19.04 -3.22
N LYS A 107 -14.64 18.76 -3.21
CA LYS A 107 -15.66 19.62 -2.59
C LYS A 107 -15.43 19.82 -1.09
N GLY A 108 -14.97 18.78 -0.39
CA GLY A 108 -14.69 18.86 1.03
C GLY A 108 -13.51 19.77 1.39
N VAL A 109 -12.48 19.80 0.56
CA VAL A 109 -11.23 20.56 0.83
C VAL A 109 -11.13 21.89 0.11
N SER A 110 -11.79 22.08 -1.05
CA SER A 110 -11.68 23.30 -1.88
C SER A 110 -12.13 24.56 -1.14
N GLY A 111 -13.18 24.48 -0.32
CA GLY A 111 -13.66 25.59 0.52
C GLY A 111 -12.81 25.87 1.75
N ARG A 112 -11.74 25.09 2.00
CA ARG A 112 -10.89 25.12 3.19
C ARG A 112 -9.40 25.07 2.86
N ARG A 113 -9.01 25.76 1.78
CA ARG A 113 -7.63 25.76 1.27
C ARG A 113 -6.61 26.28 2.28
N GLU A 114 -7.01 27.17 3.19
CA GLU A 114 -6.12 27.67 4.26
C GLU A 114 -5.88 26.60 5.34
N GLU A 115 -6.85 25.73 5.56
CA GLU A 115 -6.81 24.68 6.58
C GLU A 115 -6.15 23.38 6.05
N PHE A 116 -6.36 23.07 4.75
CA PHE A 116 -5.85 21.87 4.08
C PHE A 116 -5.16 22.23 2.75
N PRO A 117 -4.05 23.02 2.79
CA PRO A 117 -3.39 23.49 1.57
C PRO A 117 -2.81 22.37 0.71
N ILE A 118 -2.27 21.30 1.31
CA ILE A 118 -1.65 20.18 0.59
C ILE A 118 -2.74 19.33 -0.09
N LEU A 119 -3.77 18.92 0.65
CA LEU A 119 -4.90 18.17 0.08
C LEU A 119 -5.61 18.98 -0.99
N ALA A 120 -5.82 20.28 -0.78
CA ALA A 120 -6.43 21.16 -1.76
C ALA A 120 -5.59 21.34 -3.02
N SER A 121 -4.25 21.26 -2.93
CA SER A 121 -3.37 21.33 -4.09
C SER A 121 -3.42 20.07 -4.97
N LYS A 122 -3.82 18.94 -4.40
CA LYS A 122 -3.96 17.65 -5.13
C LYS A 122 -5.29 17.53 -5.88
N VAL A 123 -6.29 18.32 -5.51
CA VAL A 123 -7.64 18.24 -6.10
C VAL A 123 -7.92 19.49 -6.93
N VAL A 124 -7.64 19.41 -8.22
CA VAL A 124 -7.79 20.50 -9.19
C VAL A 124 -8.81 20.11 -10.26
N GLU A 125 -9.55 21.09 -10.80
CA GLU A 125 -10.44 20.99 -11.97
C GLU A 125 -11.62 20.01 -11.86
N LEU A 126 -12.67 20.44 -11.15
CA LEU A 126 -13.95 19.71 -11.08
C LEU A 126 -14.73 19.69 -12.40
N ASP A 127 -14.55 20.68 -13.27
CA ASP A 127 -15.35 20.82 -14.51
C ASP A 127 -15.12 19.64 -15.47
N ALA A 128 -13.87 19.19 -15.63
CA ALA A 128 -13.53 18.02 -16.44
C ALA A 128 -14.15 16.74 -15.85
N VAL A 129 -14.09 16.58 -14.53
CA VAL A 129 -14.70 15.45 -13.80
C VAL A 129 -16.20 15.41 -14.02
N ASP A 130 -16.88 16.55 -13.91
CA ASP A 130 -18.33 16.65 -14.09
C ASP A 130 -18.73 16.34 -15.53
N GLN A 131 -17.97 16.79 -16.52
CA GLN A 131 -18.21 16.45 -17.93
C GLN A 131 -18.09 14.95 -18.20
N VAL A 132 -17.07 14.29 -17.66
CA VAL A 132 -16.92 12.84 -17.83
C VAL A 132 -18.04 12.08 -17.15
N LEU A 133 -18.36 12.43 -15.88
CA LEU A 133 -19.47 11.81 -15.15
C LEU A 133 -20.80 11.95 -15.89
N LEU A 134 -21.05 13.11 -16.50
CA LEU A 134 -22.27 13.38 -17.27
C LEU A 134 -22.36 12.49 -18.51
N LYS A 135 -21.24 12.31 -19.23
CA LYS A 135 -21.16 11.41 -20.41
C LYS A 135 -21.38 9.96 -20.03
N VAL A 136 -20.68 9.50 -18.99
CA VAL A 136 -20.75 8.10 -18.54
C VAL A 136 -22.14 7.78 -17.99
N ASN A 137 -22.71 8.59 -17.10
CA ASN A 137 -24.03 8.35 -16.49
C ASN A 137 -25.20 8.40 -17.51
N LYS A 138 -25.00 9.00 -18.69
CA LYS A 138 -25.97 8.95 -19.78
C LYS A 138 -26.01 7.58 -20.44
N ILE A 139 -24.92 6.86 -20.43
CA ILE A 139 -24.73 5.59 -21.15
C ILE A 139 -24.78 4.39 -20.23
N ILE A 140 -24.14 4.48 -19.05
CA ILE A 140 -24.07 3.43 -18.03
C ILE A 140 -25.10 3.71 -16.95
N ASP A 141 -25.89 2.71 -16.59
CA ASP A 141 -26.91 2.82 -15.56
C ASP A 141 -26.37 2.56 -14.14
N GLU A 142 -27.24 2.66 -13.14
CA GLU A 142 -26.93 2.44 -11.73
C GLU A 142 -26.47 1.01 -11.39
N PHE A 143 -26.73 0.04 -12.27
CA PHE A 143 -26.27 -1.34 -12.16
C PHE A 143 -24.94 -1.60 -12.89
N GLY A 144 -24.34 -0.56 -13.47
CA GLY A 144 -23.09 -0.64 -14.21
C GLY A 144 -23.23 -1.28 -15.59
N LYS A 145 -24.43 -1.27 -16.18
CA LYS A 145 -24.72 -1.81 -17.51
C LYS A 145 -25.07 -0.70 -18.50
N VAL A 146 -24.89 -1.00 -19.80
CA VAL A 146 -25.34 -0.07 -20.83
C VAL A 146 -26.84 0.14 -20.68
N SER A 147 -27.22 1.39 -20.44
CA SER A 147 -28.63 1.79 -20.25
C SER A 147 -29.45 1.50 -21.52
N VAL A 148 -30.66 1.02 -21.33
CA VAL A 148 -31.63 0.86 -22.44
C VAL A 148 -31.87 2.18 -23.17
N LYS A 149 -31.65 3.32 -22.51
CA LYS A 149 -31.77 4.66 -23.08
C LYS A 149 -30.52 5.14 -23.82
N ALA A 150 -29.44 4.37 -23.85
CA ALA A 150 -28.17 4.76 -24.46
C ALA A 150 -28.28 4.99 -25.97
N SER A 151 -29.11 4.20 -26.68
CA SER A 151 -29.45 4.46 -28.08
C SER A 151 -30.86 3.96 -28.41
N PRO A 152 -31.54 4.56 -29.42
CA PRO A 152 -32.83 4.06 -29.89
C PRO A 152 -32.74 2.62 -30.42
N ALA A 153 -31.65 2.24 -31.08
CA ALA A 153 -31.40 0.90 -31.58
C ALA A 153 -31.30 -0.12 -30.47
N TYR A 154 -30.53 0.20 -29.42
CA TYR A 154 -30.36 -0.64 -28.23
C TYR A 154 -31.69 -0.86 -27.50
N ALA A 155 -32.46 0.24 -27.33
CA ALA A 155 -33.80 0.18 -26.73
C ALA A 155 -34.73 -0.76 -27.50
N LYS A 156 -34.77 -0.62 -28.84
CA LYS A 156 -35.61 -1.45 -29.72
C LYS A 156 -35.20 -2.94 -29.65
N LEU A 157 -33.91 -3.23 -29.76
CA LEU A 157 -33.38 -4.59 -29.65
C LEU A 157 -33.72 -5.23 -28.30
N SER A 158 -33.57 -4.47 -27.20
CA SER A 158 -33.92 -4.97 -25.86
C SER A 158 -35.41 -5.28 -25.73
N GLN A 159 -36.28 -4.43 -26.30
CA GLN A 159 -37.73 -4.67 -26.31
C GLN A 159 -38.10 -5.89 -27.17
N ASP A 160 -37.52 -6.02 -28.37
CA ASP A 160 -37.77 -7.13 -29.28
C ASP A 160 -37.31 -8.47 -28.67
N ILE A 161 -36.15 -8.50 -28.01
CA ILE A 161 -35.65 -9.65 -27.25
C ILE A 161 -36.65 -10.02 -26.15
N HIS A 162 -37.03 -9.05 -25.31
CA HIS A 162 -37.94 -9.31 -24.19
C HIS A 162 -39.28 -9.88 -24.67
N ARG A 163 -39.84 -9.32 -25.75
CA ARG A 163 -41.08 -9.83 -26.36
C ARG A 163 -40.91 -11.26 -26.86
N LEU A 164 -39.82 -11.52 -27.61
CA LEU A 164 -39.57 -12.81 -28.20
C LEU A 164 -39.23 -13.89 -27.16
N GLU A 165 -38.58 -13.51 -26.06
CA GLU A 165 -38.37 -14.39 -24.91
C GLU A 165 -39.68 -14.84 -24.27
N GLN A 166 -40.62 -13.90 -24.08
CA GLN A 166 -41.96 -14.23 -23.54
C GLN A 166 -42.70 -15.16 -24.45
N GLU A 167 -42.71 -14.89 -25.74
CA GLU A 167 -43.33 -15.77 -26.76
C GLU A 167 -42.72 -17.17 -26.77
N THR A 168 -41.37 -17.24 -26.77
CA THR A 168 -40.65 -18.52 -26.74
C THR A 168 -40.97 -19.31 -25.46
N ARG A 169 -41.00 -18.63 -24.30
CA ARG A 169 -41.39 -19.25 -23.02
C ARG A 169 -42.83 -19.81 -23.06
N GLN A 170 -43.76 -19.08 -23.65
CA GLN A 170 -45.16 -19.58 -23.78
C GLN A 170 -45.23 -20.82 -24.65
N VAL A 171 -44.57 -20.83 -25.82
CA VAL A 171 -44.52 -21.97 -26.73
C VAL A 171 -43.87 -23.17 -26.03
N VAL A 172 -42.70 -23.01 -25.44
CA VAL A 172 -41.99 -24.11 -24.77
C VAL A 172 -42.78 -24.66 -23.59
N ARG A 173 -43.41 -23.78 -22.77
CA ARG A 173 -44.28 -24.23 -21.66
C ARG A 173 -45.54 -24.93 -22.13
N GLY A 174 -46.11 -24.53 -23.26
CA GLY A 174 -47.23 -25.22 -23.89
C GLY A 174 -46.86 -26.66 -24.25
N VAL A 175 -45.77 -26.84 -25.00
CA VAL A 175 -45.23 -28.15 -25.36
C VAL A 175 -44.84 -28.97 -24.12
N PHE A 176 -44.21 -28.35 -23.13
CA PHE A 176 -43.85 -29.02 -21.87
C PHE A 176 -45.11 -29.59 -21.16
N LYS A 177 -46.19 -28.80 -21.08
CA LYS A 177 -47.43 -29.21 -20.43
C LYS A 177 -48.09 -30.42 -21.17
N GLU A 178 -48.09 -30.40 -22.48
CA GLU A 178 -48.58 -31.55 -23.30
C GLU A 178 -47.73 -32.79 -23.05
N LEU A 179 -46.41 -32.67 -23.11
CA LEU A 179 -45.51 -33.81 -22.91
C LEU A 179 -45.53 -34.33 -21.47
N LYS A 180 -45.80 -33.47 -20.48
CA LYS A 180 -45.98 -33.85 -19.10
C LYS A 180 -47.26 -34.68 -18.87
N THR A 181 -48.36 -34.30 -19.51
CA THR A 181 -49.61 -35.10 -19.48
C THR A 181 -49.46 -36.48 -20.11
N LEU A 182 -48.53 -36.59 -21.06
CA LEU A 182 -48.18 -37.88 -21.69
C LEU A 182 -47.16 -38.71 -20.89
N GLY A 183 -46.63 -38.18 -19.80
CA GLY A 183 -45.63 -38.84 -18.97
C GLY A 183 -44.21 -38.89 -19.58
N TYR A 184 -43.90 -38.05 -20.56
CA TYR A 184 -42.63 -38.08 -21.27
C TYR A 184 -41.53 -37.20 -20.63
N THR A 185 -41.89 -36.27 -19.74
CA THR A 185 -40.96 -35.34 -19.10
C THR A 185 -40.39 -35.93 -17.83
N ALA A 186 -39.19 -35.47 -17.48
CA ALA A 186 -38.66 -35.66 -16.13
C ALA A 186 -39.43 -34.75 -15.13
N GLU A 187 -39.22 -34.98 -13.84
CA GLU A 187 -39.85 -34.17 -12.77
C GLU A 187 -39.34 -32.73 -12.70
N THR A 188 -38.25 -32.39 -13.41
CA THR A 188 -37.66 -31.05 -13.49
C THR A 188 -38.41 -30.16 -14.48
N ASP A 189 -38.40 -28.81 -14.22
CA ASP A 189 -39.07 -27.84 -15.10
C ASP A 189 -38.18 -27.48 -16.33
N VAL A 190 -38.76 -26.70 -17.25
CA VAL A 190 -38.05 -26.12 -18.40
C VAL A 190 -36.80 -25.38 -17.94
N SER A 191 -35.69 -25.55 -18.65
CA SER A 191 -34.40 -24.93 -18.32
C SER A 191 -33.75 -24.28 -19.53
N VAL A 192 -32.66 -23.53 -19.31
CA VAL A 192 -31.85 -22.96 -20.38
C VAL A 192 -30.59 -23.82 -20.55
N ARG A 193 -30.28 -24.21 -21.79
CA ARG A 193 -29.03 -24.86 -22.18
C ARG A 193 -28.53 -24.22 -23.47
N GLU A 194 -27.24 -23.88 -23.51
CA GLU A 194 -26.62 -23.21 -24.67
C GLU A 194 -27.45 -22.01 -25.19
N GLU A 195 -27.89 -21.15 -24.27
CA GLU A 195 -28.73 -19.97 -24.56
C GLU A 195 -30.11 -20.30 -25.17
N ARG A 196 -30.58 -21.55 -25.05
CA ARG A 196 -31.87 -22.01 -25.58
C ARG A 196 -32.77 -22.58 -24.49
N LEU A 197 -34.06 -22.31 -24.60
CA LEU A 197 -35.06 -22.93 -23.76
C LEU A 197 -35.27 -24.37 -24.20
N VAL A 198 -35.11 -25.31 -23.25
CA VAL A 198 -35.18 -26.75 -23.48
C VAL A 198 -36.12 -27.43 -22.49
N ILE A 199 -36.68 -28.55 -22.90
CA ILE A 199 -37.58 -29.41 -22.13
C ILE A 199 -36.82 -30.65 -21.67
N PRO A 200 -36.84 -31.00 -20.37
CA PRO A 200 -36.24 -32.23 -19.85
C PRO A 200 -37.16 -33.45 -20.19
N ILE A 201 -36.71 -34.32 -21.07
CA ILE A 201 -37.43 -35.52 -21.53
C ILE A 201 -36.71 -36.78 -21.02
N LEU A 202 -37.47 -37.80 -20.60
CA LEU A 202 -36.91 -39.10 -20.28
C LEU A 202 -36.29 -39.73 -21.54
N ALA A 203 -35.10 -40.26 -21.47
CA ALA A 203 -34.33 -40.76 -22.62
C ALA A 203 -35.07 -41.81 -23.44
N GLU A 204 -35.92 -42.64 -22.81
CA GLU A 204 -36.77 -43.66 -23.44
C GLU A 204 -37.83 -43.08 -24.38
N HIS A 205 -38.22 -41.82 -24.14
CA HIS A 205 -39.24 -41.13 -24.96
C HIS A 205 -38.66 -40.22 -26.02
N LYS A 206 -37.34 -40.22 -26.27
CA LYS A 206 -36.66 -39.37 -27.25
C LYS A 206 -37.33 -39.41 -28.62
N ARG A 207 -37.70 -40.61 -29.11
CA ARG A 207 -38.29 -40.80 -30.46
C ARG A 207 -39.74 -40.31 -30.58
N LYS A 208 -40.40 -40.03 -29.47
CA LYS A 208 -41.80 -39.56 -29.42
C LYS A 208 -41.91 -38.03 -29.39
N VAL A 209 -40.77 -37.32 -29.15
CA VAL A 209 -40.75 -35.86 -29.06
C VAL A 209 -40.06 -35.28 -30.28
N GLN A 210 -40.76 -34.38 -30.97
CA GLN A 210 -40.22 -33.64 -32.10
C GLN A 210 -39.33 -32.49 -31.58
N GLY A 211 -38.02 -32.58 -31.79
CA GLY A 211 -37.08 -31.58 -31.38
C GLY A 211 -35.62 -32.02 -31.44
N PHE A 212 -34.73 -31.16 -31.05
CA PHE A 212 -33.29 -31.37 -31.11
C PHE A 212 -32.71 -31.51 -29.71
N VAL A 213 -31.93 -32.58 -29.48
CA VAL A 213 -31.19 -32.75 -28.20
C VAL A 213 -30.06 -31.72 -28.14
N LYS A 214 -30.06 -30.91 -27.09
CA LYS A 214 -29.03 -29.89 -26.81
C LYS A 214 -28.06 -30.34 -25.71
N ASP A 215 -28.56 -31.10 -24.75
CA ASP A 215 -27.76 -31.56 -23.63
C ASP A 215 -28.28 -32.89 -23.10
N VAL A 216 -27.44 -33.58 -22.33
CA VAL A 216 -27.76 -34.88 -21.71
C VAL A 216 -27.36 -34.82 -20.25
N SER A 217 -28.22 -35.31 -19.34
CA SER A 217 -27.87 -35.41 -17.94
C SER A 217 -26.69 -36.33 -17.70
N ALA A 218 -25.92 -36.10 -16.62
CA ALA A 218 -24.74 -36.89 -16.26
C ALA A 218 -25.02 -38.42 -16.20
N THR A 219 -26.24 -38.82 -15.89
CA THR A 219 -26.66 -40.22 -15.83
C THR A 219 -27.20 -40.76 -17.17
N GLY A 220 -27.29 -39.93 -18.20
CA GLY A 220 -27.87 -40.30 -19.50
C GLY A 220 -29.38 -40.52 -19.50
N LYS A 221 -30.07 -40.40 -18.35
CA LYS A 221 -31.50 -40.69 -18.19
C LYS A 221 -32.42 -39.56 -18.66
N ILE A 222 -31.94 -38.33 -18.72
CA ILE A 222 -32.69 -37.12 -19.11
C ILE A 222 -32.00 -36.49 -20.30
N LEU A 223 -32.78 -36.20 -21.33
CA LEU A 223 -32.35 -35.43 -22.50
C LEU A 223 -33.02 -34.06 -22.46
N TYR A 224 -32.22 -33.04 -22.68
CA TYR A 224 -32.69 -31.66 -22.77
C TYR A 224 -32.96 -31.36 -24.25
N ILE A 225 -34.25 -31.30 -24.62
CA ILE A 225 -34.69 -31.19 -26.00
C ILE A 225 -35.22 -29.78 -26.27
N GLU A 226 -34.68 -29.15 -27.33
CA GLU A 226 -35.28 -27.95 -27.93
C GLU A 226 -36.47 -28.40 -28.77
N PRO A 227 -37.72 -28.01 -28.43
CA PRO A 227 -38.89 -28.40 -29.22
C PRO A 227 -38.82 -27.83 -30.64
N ALA A 228 -39.26 -28.57 -31.62
CA ALA A 228 -39.29 -28.11 -33.01
C ALA A 228 -40.09 -26.81 -33.19
N GLN A 229 -41.16 -26.62 -32.39
CA GLN A 229 -42.00 -25.43 -32.40
C GLN A 229 -41.28 -24.17 -31.92
N ALA A 230 -40.20 -24.32 -31.08
CA ALA A 230 -39.43 -23.21 -30.58
C ALA A 230 -38.15 -22.92 -31.38
N LEU A 231 -37.82 -23.73 -32.38
CA LEU A 231 -36.56 -23.65 -33.12
C LEU A 231 -36.35 -22.29 -33.80
N GLU A 232 -37.36 -21.80 -34.52
CA GLU A 232 -37.27 -20.50 -35.21
C GLU A 232 -37.18 -19.32 -34.23
N LEU A 233 -37.96 -19.39 -33.15
CA LEU A 233 -37.93 -18.36 -32.10
C LEU A 233 -36.55 -18.29 -31.39
N ASN A 234 -36.01 -19.45 -31.04
CA ASN A 234 -34.67 -19.53 -30.46
C ASN A 234 -33.58 -19.05 -31.43
N ASN A 235 -33.67 -19.37 -32.72
CA ASN A 235 -32.73 -18.88 -33.73
C ASN A 235 -32.82 -17.36 -33.85
N ARG A 236 -34.03 -16.81 -33.88
CA ARG A 236 -34.23 -15.36 -33.94
C ARG A 236 -33.75 -14.66 -32.68
N LEU A 237 -33.93 -15.25 -31.48
CA LEU A 237 -33.38 -14.74 -30.24
C LEU A 237 -31.85 -14.69 -30.31
N LYS A 238 -31.20 -15.73 -30.80
CA LYS A 238 -29.74 -15.75 -30.96
C LYS A 238 -29.24 -14.65 -31.89
N GLU A 239 -29.95 -14.39 -33.00
CA GLU A 239 -29.62 -13.28 -33.89
C GLU A 239 -29.76 -11.93 -33.19
N LEU A 240 -30.88 -11.70 -32.49
CA LEU A 240 -31.10 -10.44 -31.74
C LEU A 240 -30.08 -10.20 -30.63
N TYR A 241 -29.69 -11.26 -29.91
CA TYR A 241 -28.60 -11.13 -28.92
C TYR A 241 -27.26 -10.80 -29.58
N ALA A 242 -26.94 -11.34 -30.73
CA ALA A 242 -25.74 -11.00 -31.48
C ALA A 242 -25.79 -9.55 -32.00
N GLU A 243 -26.96 -9.08 -32.43
CA GLU A 243 -27.19 -7.68 -32.81
C GLU A 243 -27.04 -6.74 -31.58
N LEU A 244 -27.65 -7.11 -30.45
CA LEU A 244 -27.54 -6.34 -29.19
C LEU A 244 -26.09 -6.23 -28.73
N ARG A 245 -25.32 -7.32 -28.80
CA ARG A 245 -23.88 -7.30 -28.42
C ARG A 245 -23.08 -6.34 -29.32
N ARG A 246 -23.32 -6.39 -30.64
CA ARG A 246 -22.65 -5.45 -31.57
C ARG A 246 -23.02 -4.01 -31.31
N GLU A 247 -24.30 -3.71 -31.02
CA GLU A 247 -24.74 -2.37 -30.71
C GLU A 247 -24.17 -1.90 -29.36
N ARG A 248 -24.09 -2.79 -28.34
CA ARG A 248 -23.44 -2.52 -27.06
C ARG A 248 -21.97 -2.13 -27.26
N GLU A 249 -21.23 -2.91 -28.04
CA GLU A 249 -19.82 -2.60 -28.34
C GLU A 249 -19.69 -1.25 -29.07
N ARG A 250 -20.58 -0.95 -30.02
CA ARG A 250 -20.60 0.34 -30.71
C ARG A 250 -20.80 1.52 -29.76
N ILE A 251 -21.71 1.36 -28.80
CA ILE A 251 -22.00 2.38 -27.77
C ILE A 251 -20.76 2.58 -26.87
N LEU A 252 -20.17 1.48 -26.39
CA LEU A 252 -19.00 1.56 -25.51
C LEU A 252 -17.78 2.15 -26.23
N ARG A 253 -17.56 1.84 -27.52
CA ARG A 253 -16.52 2.47 -28.34
C ARG A 253 -16.75 3.98 -28.49
N ALA A 254 -17.98 4.41 -28.75
CA ALA A 254 -18.32 5.80 -28.85
C ALA A 254 -18.07 6.54 -27.52
N LEU A 255 -18.50 5.94 -26.39
CA LEU A 255 -18.25 6.49 -25.07
C LEU A 255 -16.75 6.61 -24.76
N THR A 256 -15.97 5.57 -25.08
CA THR A 256 -14.51 5.59 -24.89
C THR A 256 -13.86 6.71 -25.71
N ALA A 257 -14.25 6.87 -26.97
CA ALA A 257 -13.75 7.95 -27.83
C ALA A 257 -14.14 9.36 -27.31
N GLU A 258 -15.37 9.51 -26.75
CA GLU A 258 -15.83 10.76 -26.15
C GLU A 258 -15.09 11.14 -24.85
N VAL A 259 -14.59 10.15 -24.12
CA VAL A 259 -13.88 10.34 -22.84
C VAL A 259 -12.37 10.42 -23.05
N ALA A 260 -11.83 9.87 -24.15
CA ALA A 260 -10.39 9.88 -24.46
C ALA A 260 -9.70 11.25 -24.29
N PRO A 261 -10.30 12.39 -24.68
CA PRO A 261 -9.68 13.70 -24.46
C PRO A 261 -9.46 14.08 -23.00
N PHE A 262 -10.12 13.37 -22.06
CA PHE A 262 -10.02 13.62 -20.62
C PHE A 262 -9.06 12.66 -19.90
N GLU A 263 -8.29 11.85 -20.64
CA GLU A 263 -7.37 10.85 -20.08
C GLU A 263 -6.42 11.44 -19.03
N SER A 264 -5.80 12.58 -19.33
CA SER A 264 -4.87 13.23 -18.38
C SER A 264 -5.52 13.62 -17.07
N TYR A 265 -6.79 14.05 -17.12
CA TYR A 265 -7.55 14.39 -15.92
C TYR A 265 -7.94 13.14 -15.10
N LEU A 266 -8.29 12.05 -15.77
CA LEU A 266 -8.56 10.76 -15.11
C LEU A 266 -7.32 10.24 -14.39
N LEU A 267 -6.17 10.25 -15.06
CA LEU A 267 -4.90 9.83 -14.49
C LEU A 267 -4.49 10.72 -13.31
N SER A 268 -4.66 12.04 -13.44
CA SER A 268 -4.38 12.98 -12.34
C SER A 268 -5.30 12.78 -11.13
N ALA A 269 -6.58 12.52 -11.36
CA ALA A 269 -7.53 12.24 -10.27
C ALA A 269 -7.16 10.95 -9.53
N MET A 270 -6.79 9.92 -10.27
CA MET A 270 -6.33 8.66 -9.68
C MET A 270 -5.02 8.82 -8.91
N ASP A 271 -4.06 9.55 -9.49
CA ASP A 271 -2.78 9.81 -8.85
C ASP A 271 -2.95 10.56 -7.52
N ALA A 272 -3.85 11.56 -7.50
CA ALA A 272 -4.23 12.28 -6.29
C ALA A 272 -4.89 11.37 -5.23
N LEU A 273 -5.79 10.49 -5.65
CA LEU A 273 -6.42 9.53 -4.73
C LEU A 273 -5.43 8.51 -4.18
N CYS A 274 -4.46 8.06 -4.98
CA CYS A 274 -3.38 7.21 -4.51
C CYS A 274 -2.49 7.92 -3.47
N ASP A 275 -2.19 9.21 -3.67
CA ASP A 275 -1.44 10.00 -2.68
C ASP A 275 -2.22 10.11 -1.35
N VAL A 276 -3.51 10.40 -1.43
CA VAL A 276 -4.37 10.49 -0.23
C VAL A 276 -4.49 9.14 0.47
N ASP A 277 -4.65 8.05 -0.26
CA ASP A 277 -4.69 6.69 0.28
C ASP A 277 -3.38 6.33 0.99
N ALA A 278 -2.23 6.71 0.41
CA ALA A 278 -0.92 6.54 1.05
C ALA A 278 -0.86 7.28 2.40
N TRP A 279 -1.26 8.55 2.43
CA TRP A 279 -1.26 9.34 3.66
C TRP A 279 -2.24 8.80 4.71
N ILE A 280 -3.42 8.31 4.30
CA ILE A 280 -4.37 7.63 5.20
C ILE A 280 -3.73 6.38 5.81
N ALA A 281 -3.10 5.53 4.99
CA ALA A 281 -2.46 4.30 5.45
C ALA A 281 -1.30 4.59 6.41
N MET A 282 -0.45 5.61 6.09
CA MET A 282 0.63 6.07 6.94
C MET A 282 0.12 6.64 8.28
N CYS A 283 -0.88 7.51 8.23
CA CYS A 283 -1.52 8.10 9.42
C CYS A 283 -2.12 7.02 10.31
N ALA A 284 -2.87 6.07 9.74
CA ALA A 284 -3.46 4.96 10.47
C ALA A 284 -2.41 4.05 11.13
N TRP A 285 -1.26 3.83 10.45
CA TRP A 285 -0.14 3.12 11.05
C TRP A 285 0.45 3.90 12.23
N CYS A 286 0.73 5.19 12.05
CA CYS A 286 1.27 6.06 13.09
C CYS A 286 0.38 6.06 14.34
N LEU A 287 -0.92 6.29 14.17
CA LEU A 287 -1.89 6.32 15.27
C LEU A 287 -1.96 4.98 16.00
N SER A 288 -1.96 3.86 15.26
CA SER A 288 -2.03 2.51 15.88
C SER A 288 -0.79 2.14 16.70
N HIS A 289 0.34 2.85 16.50
CA HIS A 289 1.60 2.64 17.23
C HIS A 289 1.92 3.76 18.22
N GLY A 290 1.00 4.73 18.42
CA GLY A 290 1.23 5.87 19.31
C GLY A 290 2.37 6.77 18.84
N ALA A 291 2.58 6.85 17.52
CA ALA A 291 3.58 7.72 16.94
C ALA A 291 3.08 9.17 16.89
N GLU A 292 3.95 10.12 17.21
CA GLU A 292 3.66 11.54 17.25
C GLU A 292 4.66 12.32 16.38
N ARG A 293 4.24 13.50 15.90
CA ARG A 293 5.09 14.39 15.11
C ARG A 293 6.16 15.02 15.99
N PRO A 294 7.46 14.80 15.73
CA PRO A 294 8.54 15.48 16.44
C PRO A 294 8.75 16.91 15.94
N LYS A 295 9.51 17.71 16.67
CA LYS A 295 9.99 19.02 16.21
C LYS A 295 11.11 18.83 15.19
N ILE A 296 10.95 19.40 13.99
CA ILE A 296 11.90 19.23 12.89
C ILE A 296 12.75 20.50 12.71
N SER A 297 14.03 20.31 12.40
CA SER A 297 14.95 21.40 12.01
C SER A 297 15.84 20.97 10.85
N ASP A 298 16.33 21.92 10.06
CA ASP A 298 17.30 21.59 9.00
C ASP A 298 18.68 21.22 9.54
N GLU A 299 19.03 21.69 10.75
CA GLU A 299 20.30 21.36 11.38
C GLU A 299 20.35 19.89 11.83
N PRO A 300 21.45 19.16 11.56
CA PRO A 300 21.58 17.75 11.94
C PRO A 300 21.66 17.61 13.46
N ARG A 301 20.59 17.19 14.09
CA ARG A 301 20.48 16.92 15.53
C ARG A 301 19.53 15.77 15.79
N ILE A 302 19.69 15.09 16.91
CA ILE A 302 18.79 14.06 17.36
C ILE A 302 18.64 14.13 18.89
N SER A 303 17.42 14.36 19.34
CA SER A 303 17.02 14.33 20.74
C SER A 303 15.71 13.58 20.86
N LEU A 304 15.76 12.40 21.43
CA LEU A 304 14.62 11.49 21.58
C LEU A 304 14.18 11.50 23.06
N LEU A 305 12.90 11.70 23.28
CA LEU A 305 12.28 11.67 24.61
C LEU A 305 11.26 10.53 24.67
N ASN A 306 11.46 9.60 25.59
CA ASN A 306 10.62 8.41 25.77
C ASN A 306 10.37 7.62 24.47
N ALA A 307 11.39 7.50 23.65
CA ALA A 307 11.30 6.81 22.37
C ALA A 307 11.24 5.30 22.53
N VAL A 308 10.48 4.63 21.67
CA VAL A 308 10.35 3.17 21.68
C VAL A 308 10.55 2.64 20.25
N HIS A 309 11.24 1.53 20.12
CA HIS A 309 11.32 0.84 18.84
C HIS A 309 9.94 0.22 18.49
N PRO A 310 9.24 0.67 17.43
CA PRO A 310 7.84 0.30 17.21
C PRO A 310 7.63 -1.21 17.05
N LEU A 311 8.52 -1.91 16.34
CA LEU A 311 8.42 -3.35 16.15
C LEU A 311 8.66 -4.12 17.46
N LEU A 312 9.65 -3.70 18.25
CA LEU A 312 9.89 -4.29 19.57
C LEU A 312 8.70 -4.06 20.52
N ALA A 313 8.11 -2.87 20.49
CA ALA A 313 6.93 -2.57 21.29
C ALA A 313 5.76 -3.49 20.93
N ALA A 314 5.51 -3.68 19.63
CA ALA A 314 4.46 -4.58 19.15
C ALA A 314 4.70 -6.04 19.58
N GLU A 315 5.94 -6.53 19.45
CA GLU A 315 6.32 -7.87 19.88
C GLU A 315 6.14 -8.08 21.40
N LEU A 316 6.62 -7.13 22.20
CA LEU A 316 6.51 -7.19 23.66
C LEU A 316 5.04 -7.09 24.12
N GLN A 317 4.21 -6.31 23.44
CA GLN A 317 2.78 -6.22 23.70
C GLN A 317 2.07 -7.58 23.52
N LEU A 318 2.44 -8.33 22.48
CA LEU A 318 1.93 -9.69 22.29
C LEU A 318 2.33 -10.62 23.43
N ARG A 319 3.50 -10.39 24.05
CA ARG A 319 3.99 -11.12 25.24
C ARG A 319 3.51 -10.53 26.57
N LYS A 320 2.56 -9.57 26.53
CA LYS A 320 2.03 -8.85 27.72
C LYS A 320 3.14 -8.13 28.51
N SER A 321 4.21 -7.72 27.86
CA SER A 321 5.31 -6.95 28.40
C SER A 321 5.36 -5.55 27.78
N LYS A 322 6.06 -4.62 28.42
CA LYS A 322 6.22 -3.26 27.91
C LYS A 322 7.67 -3.00 27.55
N ALA A 323 7.90 -2.31 26.43
CA ALA A 323 9.22 -1.80 26.11
C ALA A 323 9.62 -0.68 27.07
N ILE A 324 10.88 -0.65 27.46
CA ILE A 324 11.43 0.43 28.27
C ILE A 324 11.74 1.61 27.33
N PRO A 325 11.20 2.81 27.61
CA PRO A 325 11.42 3.97 26.74
C PRO A 325 12.88 4.46 26.79
N LEU A 326 13.38 4.86 25.64
CA LEU A 326 14.68 5.46 25.43
C LEU A 326 14.57 6.99 25.49
N THR A 327 15.37 7.63 26.35
CA THR A 327 15.64 9.07 26.27
C THR A 327 17.10 9.24 25.93
N MET A 328 17.41 10.02 24.88
CA MET A 328 18.79 10.32 24.49
C MET A 328 18.89 11.68 23.80
N GLN A 329 20.06 12.33 23.97
CA GLN A 329 20.34 13.62 23.34
C GLN A 329 21.73 13.60 22.71
N LEU A 330 21.79 13.95 21.45
CA LEU A 330 23.04 14.10 20.69
C LEU A 330 23.03 15.47 19.98
N ASP A 331 22.74 16.51 20.77
CA ASP A 331 22.68 17.91 20.31
C ASP A 331 24.01 18.61 20.48
N ALA A 332 24.54 18.67 21.72
CA ALA A 332 25.81 19.32 22.04
C ALA A 332 27.01 18.41 21.67
N ALA A 333 26.98 17.16 22.11
CA ALA A 333 27.99 16.18 21.72
C ALA A 333 27.76 15.63 20.32
N ARG A 334 28.81 15.21 19.64
CA ARG A 334 28.74 14.59 18.30
C ARG A 334 28.81 13.07 18.35
N VAL A 335 29.47 12.50 19.34
CA VAL A 335 29.65 11.05 19.48
C VAL A 335 29.02 10.63 20.81
N MET A 336 28.18 9.61 20.77
CA MET A 336 27.70 8.90 21.95
C MET A 336 28.30 7.51 21.99
N VAL A 337 29.03 7.19 23.05
CA VAL A 337 29.59 5.87 23.31
C VAL A 337 28.73 5.17 24.35
N VAL A 338 28.02 4.11 23.94
CA VAL A 338 27.14 3.33 24.80
C VAL A 338 27.84 2.05 25.24
N SER A 339 28.10 1.93 26.53
CA SER A 339 28.72 0.76 27.12
C SER A 339 27.71 -0.12 27.90
N GLY A 340 28.13 -1.31 28.29
CA GLY A 340 27.33 -2.22 29.10
C GLY A 340 27.33 -3.67 28.57
N PRO A 341 26.66 -4.62 29.26
CA PRO A 341 26.63 -6.02 28.86
C PRO A 341 25.88 -6.22 27.53
N ASN A 342 26.20 -7.29 26.77
CA ASN A 342 25.60 -7.54 25.46
C ASN A 342 24.06 -7.72 25.52
N ALA A 343 23.55 -8.37 26.57
CA ALA A 343 22.11 -8.51 26.79
C ALA A 343 21.41 -7.22 27.33
N GLY A 344 22.15 -6.10 27.48
CA GLY A 344 21.64 -4.86 28.08
C GLY A 344 20.78 -3.99 27.16
N GLY A 345 20.68 -4.28 25.86
CA GLY A 345 19.87 -3.50 24.91
C GLY A 345 20.63 -2.42 24.14
N LYS A 346 21.97 -2.44 24.11
CA LYS A 346 22.82 -1.47 23.37
C LYS A 346 22.44 -1.35 21.90
N SER A 347 22.34 -2.47 21.19
CA SER A 347 21.95 -2.50 19.76
C SER A 347 20.52 -1.99 19.54
N VAL A 348 19.62 -2.18 20.52
CA VAL A 348 18.27 -1.63 20.46
C VAL A 348 18.28 -0.12 20.51
N VAL A 349 19.09 0.49 21.39
CA VAL A 349 19.27 1.96 21.46
C VAL A 349 19.69 2.50 20.10
N LEU A 350 20.72 1.92 19.51
CA LEU A 350 21.28 2.32 18.22
C LEU A 350 20.26 2.16 17.10
N LYS A 351 19.65 0.97 16.96
CA LYS A 351 18.64 0.69 15.92
C LYS A 351 17.41 1.58 16.09
N THR A 352 16.96 1.83 17.33
CA THR A 352 15.84 2.75 17.60
C THR A 352 16.12 4.16 17.09
N ALA A 353 17.28 4.71 17.41
CA ALA A 353 17.65 6.06 17.00
C ALA A 353 17.69 6.19 15.46
N LEU A 354 18.34 5.23 14.77
CA LEU A 354 18.44 5.24 13.32
C LEU A 354 17.11 4.98 12.63
N LEU A 355 16.30 4.05 13.14
CA LEU A 355 14.95 3.79 12.59
C LEU A 355 14.06 5.02 12.69
N LEU A 356 13.98 5.64 13.88
CA LEU A 356 13.13 6.82 14.07
C LEU A 356 13.61 8.01 13.23
N GLN A 357 14.93 8.18 13.06
CA GLN A 357 15.49 9.19 12.15
C GLN A 357 15.10 8.88 10.69
N TYR A 358 15.20 7.63 10.28
CA TYR A 358 14.80 7.20 8.93
C TYR A 358 13.30 7.43 8.69
N MET A 359 12.44 7.07 9.67
CA MET A 359 11.00 7.30 9.62
C MET A 359 10.65 8.77 9.39
N VAL A 360 11.26 9.68 10.16
CA VAL A 360 11.07 11.14 10.00
C VAL A 360 11.41 11.57 8.58
N GLN A 361 12.56 11.16 8.06
CA GLN A 361 13.00 11.56 6.70
C GLN A 361 12.26 10.85 5.57
N CYS A 362 11.49 9.82 5.89
CA CYS A 362 10.43 9.30 5.04
C CYS A 362 9.10 10.06 5.19
N GLY A 363 8.96 11.00 6.12
CA GLY A 363 7.73 11.74 6.38
C GLY A 363 6.74 11.01 7.28
N LEU A 364 7.22 10.11 8.16
CA LEU A 364 6.41 9.46 9.19
C LEU A 364 6.59 10.12 10.55
N TYR A 365 5.56 10.04 11.38
CA TYR A 365 5.68 10.31 12.81
C TYR A 365 6.53 9.23 13.48
N ILE A 366 7.02 9.52 14.68
CA ILE A 366 7.87 8.62 15.46
C ILE A 366 7.23 8.21 16.78
N THR A 367 7.55 7.03 17.23
CA THR A 367 7.11 6.48 18.53
C THR A 367 7.92 7.08 19.69
N ALA A 368 7.80 8.39 19.86
CA ALA A 368 8.46 9.19 20.91
C ALA A 368 7.56 10.38 21.29
N LEU A 369 7.87 11.07 22.37
CA LEU A 369 7.13 12.27 22.74
C LEU A 369 7.29 13.38 21.69
N PRO A 370 6.24 14.22 21.46
CA PRO A 370 6.26 15.29 20.45
C PRO A 370 7.29 16.39 20.70
N GLU A 371 7.81 16.50 21.92
CA GLU A 371 8.91 17.40 22.28
C GLU A 371 10.27 16.91 21.75
N SER A 372 10.37 15.69 21.27
CA SER A 372 11.56 15.15 20.60
C SER A 372 11.98 16.05 19.43
N ARG A 373 13.29 16.20 19.22
CA ARG A 373 13.84 17.07 18.17
C ARG A 373 14.65 16.25 17.19
N MET A 374 14.30 16.37 15.92
CA MET A 374 14.93 15.64 14.83
C MET A 374 15.45 16.61 13.78
N GLY A 375 16.68 16.40 13.36
CA GLY A 375 17.29 17.18 12.28
C GLY A 375 17.29 16.44 10.97
N ILE A 376 17.73 17.10 9.90
CA ILE A 376 17.86 16.47 8.59
C ILE A 376 19.31 16.04 8.36
N PHE A 377 19.51 14.77 8.12
CA PHE A 377 20.77 14.18 7.75
C PHE A 377 20.81 13.88 6.24
N HIS A 378 21.96 14.06 5.63
CA HIS A 378 22.15 13.70 4.21
C HIS A 378 22.55 12.24 4.04
N GLN A 379 23.07 11.65 5.12
CA GLN A 379 23.50 10.27 5.16
C GLN A 379 23.11 9.60 6.48
N LEU A 380 22.58 8.41 6.36
CA LEU A 380 22.43 7.47 7.47
C LEU A 380 23.26 6.23 7.16
N ALA A 381 24.08 5.82 8.12
CA ALA A 381 24.89 4.62 7.99
C ALA A 381 24.80 3.77 9.25
N ILE A 382 24.81 2.46 9.10
CA ILE A 382 24.86 1.50 10.19
C ILE A 382 25.87 0.41 9.87
N ASP A 383 26.72 0.05 10.82
CA ASP A 383 27.52 -1.15 10.81
C ASP A 383 27.13 -2.01 12.03
N CYS A 384 26.50 -3.15 11.76
CA CYS A 384 26.12 -4.14 12.76
C CYS A 384 27.04 -5.35 12.62
N GLY A 385 27.71 -5.74 13.69
CA GLY A 385 28.65 -6.86 13.73
C GLY A 385 28.16 -8.21 13.24
N ASP A 386 26.87 -8.36 13.05
CA ASP A 386 26.21 -9.59 12.64
C ASP A 386 26.18 -9.76 11.11
N GLY A 387 27.34 -9.78 10.48
CA GLY A 387 27.46 -10.15 9.06
C GLY A 387 26.99 -11.59 8.82
N GLN A 388 25.68 -11.83 8.83
CA GLN A 388 25.06 -13.09 8.39
C GLN A 388 25.06 -13.22 6.86
N SER A 389 26.14 -12.88 6.19
CA SER A 389 26.33 -13.29 4.79
C SER A 389 27.18 -14.54 4.74
N ILE A 390 26.51 -15.69 4.80
CA ILE A 390 27.09 -17.02 4.63
C ILE A 390 27.81 -17.20 3.27
N GLU A 391 27.63 -16.26 2.33
CA GLU A 391 28.06 -16.41 0.94
C GLU A 391 29.45 -15.85 0.59
N GLN A 392 30.12 -15.13 1.49
CA GLN A 392 31.47 -14.64 1.21
C GLN A 392 32.41 -15.04 2.33
N GLY A 393 33.29 -16.02 2.08
CA GLY A 393 34.31 -16.57 2.99
C GLY A 393 35.36 -15.58 3.50
N LEU A 394 35.02 -14.33 3.70
CA LEU A 394 35.77 -13.33 4.43
C LEU A 394 35.46 -13.48 5.91
N SER A 395 36.48 -13.42 6.78
CA SER A 395 36.25 -13.37 8.22
C SER A 395 35.32 -12.17 8.55
N THR A 396 34.44 -12.34 9.51
CA THR A 396 33.50 -11.29 9.97
C THR A 396 34.20 -9.95 10.22
N PHE A 397 35.41 -9.97 10.75
CA PHE A 397 36.22 -8.78 11.00
C PHE A 397 36.66 -8.04 9.72
N SER A 398 37.04 -8.76 8.65
CA SER A 398 37.42 -8.13 7.37
C SER A 398 36.22 -7.46 6.69
N ALA A 399 35.01 -8.03 6.80
CA ALA A 399 33.79 -7.43 6.30
C ALA A 399 33.47 -6.13 7.07
N HIS A 400 33.62 -6.13 8.40
CA HIS A 400 33.49 -4.95 9.23
C HIS A 400 34.46 -3.83 8.81
N LEU A 401 35.75 -4.14 8.65
CA LEU A 401 36.73 -3.13 8.24
C LEU A 401 36.38 -2.52 6.87
N LYS A 402 35.86 -3.31 5.95
CA LYS A 402 35.39 -2.79 4.66
C LYS A 402 34.20 -1.85 4.83
N GLY A 403 33.19 -2.22 5.64
CA GLY A 403 32.05 -1.39 5.96
C GLY A 403 32.44 -0.08 6.65
N LEU A 404 33.30 -0.15 7.66
CA LEU A 404 33.83 1.03 8.35
C LEU A 404 34.58 1.97 7.39
N LYS A 405 35.38 1.41 6.46
CA LYS A 405 36.05 2.21 5.43
C LYS A 405 35.06 2.95 4.56
N GLU A 406 34.03 2.28 4.07
CA GLU A 406 33.01 2.89 3.21
C GLU A 406 32.23 3.97 3.96
N ILE A 407 31.90 3.75 5.23
CA ILE A 407 31.29 4.76 6.10
C ILE A 407 32.24 5.96 6.25
N LEU A 408 33.52 5.72 6.56
CA LEU A 408 34.52 6.77 6.71
C LEU A 408 34.70 7.58 5.43
N ASP A 409 34.80 6.94 4.28
CA ASP A 409 35.02 7.62 3.00
C ASP A 409 33.89 8.59 2.65
N ASN A 410 32.65 8.29 3.05
CA ASN A 410 31.45 9.05 2.72
C ASN A 410 30.93 9.95 3.85
N ALA A 411 31.34 9.75 5.09
CA ALA A 411 30.86 10.50 6.25
C ALA A 411 31.24 11.99 6.22
N GLY A 412 30.34 12.83 6.74
CA GLY A 412 30.53 14.29 6.84
C GLY A 412 29.64 14.93 7.90
N PRO A 413 29.56 16.26 7.95
CA PRO A 413 28.86 17.00 9.03
C PRO A 413 27.35 16.71 9.13
N ARG A 414 26.73 16.28 8.03
CA ARG A 414 25.31 15.89 7.96
C ARG A 414 25.12 14.36 7.89
N SER A 415 26.06 13.60 8.48
CA SER A 415 25.95 12.15 8.59
C SER A 415 25.56 11.73 10.01
N LEU A 416 24.65 10.75 10.13
CA LEU A 416 24.36 10.02 11.34
C LEU A 416 24.83 8.57 11.15
N VAL A 417 25.76 8.15 11.99
CA VAL A 417 26.43 6.84 11.90
C VAL A 417 26.12 6.03 13.16
N GLY A 418 25.64 4.82 12.99
CA GLY A 418 25.50 3.82 14.03
C GLY A 418 26.57 2.74 13.90
N LEU A 419 27.31 2.48 14.97
CA LEU A 419 28.34 1.45 15.00
C LEU A 419 28.03 0.46 16.14
N ASP A 420 27.59 -0.75 15.80
CA ASP A 420 27.27 -1.74 16.81
C ASP A 420 28.50 -2.64 17.11
N GLU A 421 28.83 -2.78 18.40
CA GLU A 421 29.96 -3.53 18.91
C GLU A 421 31.29 -3.22 18.19
N ILE A 422 31.57 -1.91 18.03
CA ILE A 422 32.74 -1.46 17.28
C ILE A 422 34.04 -2.08 17.83
N GLY A 423 34.84 -2.64 16.93
CA GLY A 423 36.11 -3.31 17.25
C GLY A 423 35.96 -4.77 17.72
N ALA A 424 34.75 -5.30 17.79
CA ALA A 424 34.53 -6.74 18.08
C ALA A 424 35.04 -7.65 16.95
N GLY A 425 35.18 -8.94 17.24
CA GLY A 425 35.60 -9.94 16.25
C GLY A 425 37.10 -10.07 16.04
N THR A 426 37.94 -9.34 16.83
CA THR A 426 39.39 -9.48 16.84
C THR A 426 39.95 -9.43 18.27
N ASP A 427 41.30 -9.64 18.43
CA ASP A 427 41.96 -9.48 19.71
C ASP A 427 41.72 -8.06 20.27
N PRO A 428 41.28 -7.90 21.53
CA PRO A 428 41.02 -6.62 22.15
C PRO A 428 42.17 -5.60 22.05
N ARG A 429 43.43 -6.10 22.00
CA ARG A 429 44.63 -5.26 21.84
C ARG A 429 44.68 -4.55 20.50
N PHE A 430 43.98 -5.06 19.47
CA PHE A 430 43.85 -4.43 18.14
C PHE A 430 42.48 -3.77 17.96
N GLY A 431 41.42 -4.43 18.46
CA GLY A 431 40.05 -3.94 18.27
C GLY A 431 39.78 -2.58 18.88
N ALA A 432 40.23 -2.35 20.13
CA ALA A 432 40.00 -1.08 20.81
C ALA A 432 40.73 0.13 20.15
N PRO A 433 42.02 0.05 19.75
CA PRO A 433 42.71 1.10 19.01
C PRO A 433 42.07 1.42 17.65
N ILE A 434 41.61 0.37 16.91
CA ILE A 434 40.92 0.56 15.63
C ILE A 434 39.61 1.30 15.85
N ALA A 435 38.81 0.88 16.83
CA ALA A 435 37.57 1.53 17.18
C ALA A 435 37.76 3.00 17.57
N GLN A 436 38.78 3.31 18.36
CA GLN A 436 39.16 4.67 18.71
C GLN A 436 39.52 5.49 17.48
N ALA A 437 40.36 4.99 16.59
CA ALA A 437 40.78 5.68 15.37
C ALA A 437 39.57 5.99 14.45
N VAL A 438 38.62 5.06 14.32
CA VAL A 438 37.39 5.27 13.56
C VAL A 438 36.54 6.39 14.17
N LEU A 439 36.36 6.39 15.51
CA LEU A 439 35.60 7.43 16.20
C LEU A 439 36.29 8.80 16.09
N GLU A 440 37.60 8.89 16.20
CA GLU A 440 38.39 10.11 16.01
C GLU A 440 38.23 10.66 14.58
N GLN A 441 38.29 9.80 13.58
CA GLN A 441 38.08 10.19 12.19
C GLN A 441 36.65 10.69 11.93
N LEU A 442 35.62 10.02 12.45
CA LEU A 442 34.22 10.46 12.33
C LEU A 442 33.98 11.80 13.06
N LEU A 443 34.63 11.98 14.23
CA LEU A 443 34.59 13.22 15.00
C LEU A 443 35.25 14.36 14.22
N SER A 444 36.43 14.12 13.61
CA SER A 444 37.12 15.11 12.79
C SER A 444 36.29 15.53 11.56
N LYS A 445 35.48 14.64 11.01
CA LYS A 445 34.51 14.89 9.93
C LYS A 445 33.23 15.55 10.41
N GLN A 446 33.12 15.84 11.71
CA GLN A 446 31.96 16.46 12.35
C GLN A 446 30.66 15.61 12.22
N SER A 447 30.76 14.33 12.02
CA SER A 447 29.62 13.41 11.93
C SER A 447 28.97 13.19 13.30
N ARG A 448 27.68 12.90 13.33
CA ARG A 448 27.00 12.41 14.52
C ARG A 448 27.12 10.88 14.58
N VAL A 449 27.54 10.35 15.73
CA VAL A 449 27.84 8.92 15.88
C VAL A 449 27.19 8.38 17.14
N ILE A 450 26.56 7.20 17.01
CA ILE A 450 26.12 6.38 18.13
C ILE A 450 26.92 5.08 18.03
N ALA A 451 27.83 4.85 18.95
CA ALA A 451 28.66 3.65 18.94
C ALA A 451 28.39 2.80 20.19
N THR A 452 28.21 1.52 20.04
CA THR A 452 28.13 0.58 21.15
C THR A 452 29.46 -0.17 21.29
N THR A 453 29.88 -0.43 22.52
CA THR A 453 31.12 -1.13 22.79
C THR A 453 31.12 -1.81 24.14
N HIS A 454 32.00 -2.80 24.29
CA HIS A 454 32.34 -3.42 25.56
C HIS A 454 33.78 -3.08 26.03
N PHE A 455 34.54 -2.28 25.22
CA PHE A 455 35.91 -1.90 25.57
C PHE A 455 35.96 -0.73 26.56
N SER A 456 36.60 -0.91 27.72
CA SER A 456 36.80 0.12 28.72
C SER A 456 37.70 1.25 28.22
N GLN A 457 38.65 0.96 27.32
CA GLN A 457 39.58 1.95 26.75
C GLN A 457 38.84 3.06 26.00
N LEU A 458 37.73 2.75 25.30
CA LEU A 458 36.92 3.76 24.61
C LEU A 458 36.19 4.70 25.59
N ARG A 459 35.86 4.20 26.77
CA ARG A 459 35.30 5.05 27.85
C ARG A 459 36.35 6.02 28.41
N GLU A 460 37.57 5.52 28.66
CA GLU A 460 38.70 6.32 29.11
C GLU A 460 39.06 7.40 28.08
N TRP A 461 39.15 7.02 26.80
CA TRP A 461 39.38 7.96 25.70
C TRP A 461 38.32 9.07 25.65
N GLY A 462 37.04 8.71 25.68
CA GLY A 462 35.93 9.68 25.55
C GLY A 462 35.76 10.60 26.75
N ALA A 463 36.22 10.21 27.94
CA ALA A 463 36.03 10.99 29.18
C ALA A 463 36.72 12.37 29.15
N GLY A 464 37.73 12.57 28.30
CA GLY A 464 38.46 13.84 28.15
C GLY A 464 38.01 14.73 27.01
N ILE A 465 36.97 14.34 26.23
CA ILE A 465 36.57 15.00 24.99
C ILE A 465 35.17 15.57 25.14
N SER A 466 34.98 16.89 25.03
CA SER A 466 33.70 17.59 25.22
C SER A 466 32.64 17.16 24.20
N ASP A 467 33.05 16.77 22.98
CA ASP A 467 32.17 16.31 21.90
C ASP A 467 31.78 14.83 22.00
N VAL A 468 32.24 14.11 23.05
CA VAL A 468 31.96 12.71 23.30
C VAL A 468 31.13 12.54 24.57
N LEU A 469 29.91 12.04 24.41
CA LEU A 469 29.02 11.69 25.51
C LEU A 469 29.19 10.20 25.86
N GLN A 470 29.46 9.94 27.14
CA GLN A 470 29.53 8.57 27.66
C GLN A 470 28.18 8.18 28.23
N ALA A 471 27.65 7.06 27.75
CA ALA A 471 26.40 6.46 28.22
C ALA A 471 26.59 4.99 28.56
N SER A 472 25.77 4.48 29.45
CA SER A 472 25.79 3.07 29.81
C SER A 472 24.39 2.49 29.96
N MET A 473 24.23 1.21 29.67
CA MET A 473 23.00 0.51 29.99
C MET A 473 22.95 0.14 31.45
N ALA A 474 21.89 0.57 32.13
CA ALA A 474 21.69 0.28 33.55
C ALA A 474 21.51 -1.21 33.80
N TYR A 475 22.12 -1.71 34.87
CA TYR A 475 22.08 -3.11 35.26
C TYR A 475 21.83 -3.24 36.77
N ASP A 476 20.88 -4.05 37.17
CA ASP A 476 20.64 -4.36 38.59
C ASP A 476 21.61 -5.48 39.02
N VAL A 477 22.61 -5.06 39.81
CA VAL A 477 23.67 -5.97 40.31
C VAL A 477 23.13 -6.98 41.32
N HIS A 478 22.07 -6.64 42.04
CA HIS A 478 21.46 -7.52 43.04
C HIS A 478 20.54 -8.58 42.42
N ALA A 479 19.70 -8.13 41.47
CA ALA A 479 18.82 -9.03 40.73
C ALA A 479 19.50 -9.74 39.57
N LEU A 480 20.75 -9.38 39.22
CA LEU A 480 21.50 -9.86 38.05
C LEU A 480 20.70 -9.73 36.75
N LYS A 481 20.01 -8.60 36.57
CA LYS A 481 19.15 -8.36 35.42
C LYS A 481 19.41 -7.00 34.76
N PRO A 482 19.36 -6.93 33.42
CA PRO A 482 19.39 -5.64 32.72
C PRO A 482 18.12 -4.83 32.99
N LEU A 483 18.27 -3.53 33.22
CA LEU A 483 17.16 -2.61 33.39
C LEU A 483 16.72 -1.97 32.05
N TYR A 484 17.48 -2.17 30.97
CA TYR A 484 17.26 -1.62 29.62
C TYR A 484 17.10 -0.10 29.57
N GLN A 485 17.61 0.61 30.59
CA GLN A 485 17.62 2.07 30.67
C GLN A 485 19.00 2.60 30.27
N LEU A 486 19.01 3.64 29.43
CA LEU A 486 20.21 4.39 29.10
C LEU A 486 20.45 5.44 30.16
N VAL A 487 21.67 5.50 30.70
CA VAL A 487 22.12 6.49 31.70
C VAL A 487 23.44 7.10 31.25
N TRP A 488 23.61 8.41 31.46
CA TRP A 488 24.79 9.18 31.12
C TRP A 488 25.16 10.17 32.22
#